data_baf1ce163b902cd5b08e6280aa116987
#
_entry.id   baf1ce163b902cd5b08e6280aa116987
#
_cell.length_a   1.000
_cell.length_b   1.000
_cell.length_c   1.000
_cell.angle_alpha   90.00
_cell.angle_beta   90.00
_cell.angle_gamma   90.00
#
_symmetry.space_group_name_H-M   'P 1'
#
loop_
_entity.id
_entity.type
_entity.pdbx_description
1 polymer ?
#
loop_
_entity_poly.entity_id
_entity_poly.type
_entity_poly.pdbx_seq_one_letter_code
_entity_poly.pdbx_strand_id
1 'polypeptide(L)'
;GQYRVSAGDEIIISEAEHHANLIPWQELCRRTGATLKWFPLRDDGRLDLDAVEITERTKVVAVTHASNVTGAITDVATVVERAHQVGALVVLDACQSVPHMPVNFTALGVDFAAFSGHKMLAPSGVGVLYGRAQILQALPPFLTGGSMIEHVTMEKTTYAPPPQRYEAGVPNMSQVVGLGAAVEYLDSLGMDNVFAHEQEITSYALQELGKLTGVHIVGPTTPENRGSAISFTIDGIHSHDIGQFLDDDGIAVRVGHHCAEPLHTHFGLSGTTRASFYIYNTLDEVDRLVDGITRVQKFFGVI
;
A
#
# COMPACT_ATOMS: atom_id res chain seq x y z
N GLY A 1 28.15 -9.00 -3.86
CA GLY A 1 27.71 -8.24 -4.86
C GLY A 1 27.07 -6.89 -4.59
N GLN A 2 26.84 -6.20 -5.66
CA GLN A 2 26.37 -4.83 -5.73
C GLN A 2 25.07 -4.55 -4.96
N TYR A 3 24.22 -5.57 -4.77
CA TYR A 3 22.91 -5.43 -4.09
C TYR A 3 22.87 -6.05 -2.69
N ARG A 4 24.02 -6.19 -2.03
CA ARG A 4 24.07 -6.66 -0.64
C ARG A 4 23.94 -5.48 0.31
N VAL A 5 23.11 -5.66 1.33
CA VAL A 5 23.02 -4.76 2.50
C VAL A 5 23.92 -5.31 3.60
N SER A 6 24.70 -4.45 4.20
CA SER A 6 25.74 -4.78 5.21
C SER A 6 25.69 -3.80 6.38
N ALA A 7 26.46 -4.06 7.42
CA ALA A 7 26.62 -3.13 8.54
C ALA A 7 27.15 -1.76 8.04
N GLY A 8 26.52 -0.68 8.50
CA GLY A 8 26.83 0.70 8.09
C GLY A 8 26.01 1.19 6.89
N ASP A 9 25.34 0.31 6.16
CA ASP A 9 24.36 0.69 5.14
C ASP A 9 23.05 1.18 5.78
N GLU A 10 22.24 1.89 4.99
CA GLU A 10 20.96 2.44 5.42
C GLU A 10 19.82 1.90 4.51
N ILE A 11 18.70 1.63 5.13
CA ILE A 11 17.42 1.37 4.46
C ILE A 11 16.46 2.46 4.90
N ILE A 12 15.78 3.10 3.96
CA ILE A 12 14.76 4.12 4.26
C ILE A 12 13.40 3.57 3.85
N ILE A 13 12.43 3.69 4.74
CA ILE A 13 11.02 3.37 4.50
C ILE A 13 10.16 4.60 4.77
N SER A 14 8.83 4.45 4.80
CA SER A 14 7.96 5.51 5.33
C SER A 14 7.27 5.07 6.62
N GLU A 15 6.84 6.05 7.43
CA GLU A 15 6.03 5.79 8.63
C GLU A 15 4.59 5.34 8.27
N ALA A 16 4.19 5.53 7.01
CA ALA A 16 2.89 5.12 6.49
C ALA A 16 2.82 3.67 5.98
N GLU A 17 3.91 2.89 6.13
CA GLU A 17 3.98 1.55 5.54
C GLU A 17 2.98 0.57 6.16
N HIS A 18 2.36 -0.22 5.29
CA HIS A 18 1.75 -1.47 5.72
C HIS A 18 2.82 -2.38 6.34
N HIS A 19 2.47 -3.15 7.37
CA HIS A 19 3.41 -4.05 8.07
C HIS A 19 4.18 -4.97 7.11
N ALA A 20 3.60 -5.35 5.98
CA ALA A 20 4.26 -6.18 4.96
C ALA A 20 5.44 -5.48 4.27
N ASN A 21 5.46 -4.14 4.23
CA ASN A 21 6.59 -3.36 3.71
C ASN A 21 7.42 -2.67 4.81
N LEU A 22 7.18 -3.00 6.08
CA LEU A 22 7.95 -2.55 7.23
C LEU A 22 8.79 -3.69 7.82
N ILE A 23 8.12 -4.78 8.24
CA ILE A 23 8.73 -5.86 9.01
C ILE A 23 9.90 -6.53 8.26
N PRO A 24 9.83 -6.81 6.94
CA PRO A 24 10.97 -7.41 6.23
C PRO A 24 12.24 -6.56 6.28
N TRP A 25 12.10 -5.23 6.26
CA TRP A 25 13.24 -4.31 6.35
C TRP A 25 13.82 -4.25 7.76
N GLN A 26 12.98 -4.26 8.81
CA GLN A 26 13.43 -4.41 10.19
C GLN A 26 14.24 -5.70 10.38
N GLU A 27 13.74 -6.83 9.87
CA GLU A 27 14.42 -8.11 9.94
C GLU A 27 15.72 -8.15 9.12
N LEU A 28 15.75 -7.48 7.96
CA LEU A 28 16.98 -7.35 7.17
C LEU A 28 18.03 -6.53 7.94
N CYS A 29 17.65 -5.39 8.49
CA CYS A 29 18.55 -4.56 9.30
C CYS A 29 19.09 -5.33 10.52
N ARG A 30 18.22 -6.05 11.24
CA ARG A 30 18.61 -6.87 12.38
C ARG A 30 19.64 -7.93 12.02
N ARG A 31 19.51 -8.56 10.83
CA ARG A 31 20.43 -9.62 10.36
C ARG A 31 21.75 -9.08 9.80
N THR A 32 21.73 -7.91 9.22
CA THR A 32 22.89 -7.35 8.50
C THR A 32 23.65 -6.29 9.29
N GLY A 33 23.07 -5.73 10.34
CA GLY A 33 23.61 -4.58 11.06
C GLY A 33 23.43 -3.25 10.33
N ALA A 34 22.58 -3.19 9.31
CA ALA A 34 22.19 -1.95 8.66
C ALA A 34 21.26 -1.13 9.54
N THR A 35 21.16 0.15 9.25
CA THR A 35 20.28 1.09 9.97
C THR A 35 18.99 1.31 9.22
N LEU A 36 17.85 1.19 9.91
CA LEU A 36 16.54 1.54 9.39
C LEU A 36 16.26 3.02 9.71
N LYS A 37 15.87 3.79 8.71
CA LYS A 37 15.38 5.16 8.80
C LYS A 37 13.99 5.24 8.17
N TRP A 38 13.25 6.30 8.45
CA TRP A 38 11.92 6.47 7.84
C TRP A 38 11.57 7.94 7.62
N PHE A 39 10.88 8.22 6.52
CA PHE A 39 10.21 9.49 6.30
C PHE A 39 9.02 9.59 7.27
N PRO A 40 8.98 10.60 8.14
CA PRO A 40 7.85 10.79 9.04
C PRO A 40 6.62 11.28 8.28
N LEU A 41 5.48 11.19 8.95
CA LEU A 41 4.25 11.81 8.49
C LEU A 41 4.21 13.29 8.88
N ARG A 42 3.54 14.09 8.07
CA ARG A 42 3.08 15.44 8.40
C ARG A 42 1.71 15.36 9.07
N ASP A 43 1.27 16.45 9.69
CA ASP A 43 -0.05 16.54 10.34
C ASP A 43 -1.22 16.23 9.39
N ASP A 44 -1.04 16.49 8.09
CA ASP A 44 -2.03 16.17 7.06
C ASP A 44 -1.98 14.72 6.56
N GLY A 45 -1.14 13.87 7.13
CA GLY A 45 -1.00 12.46 6.78
C GLY A 45 -0.20 12.17 5.52
N ARG A 46 0.45 13.17 4.92
CA ARG A 46 1.42 13.00 3.83
C ARG A 46 2.81 12.78 4.37
N LEU A 47 3.67 12.16 3.57
CA LEU A 47 5.07 11.96 3.96
C LEU A 47 5.86 13.27 3.89
N ASP A 48 6.70 13.49 4.90
CA ASP A 48 7.72 14.53 4.86
C ASP A 48 9.00 13.97 4.25
N LEU A 49 9.11 14.08 2.93
CA LEU A 49 10.28 13.59 2.20
C LEU A 49 11.56 14.39 2.48
N ASP A 50 11.45 15.58 3.04
CA ASP A 50 12.59 16.45 3.33
C ASP A 50 13.17 16.20 4.74
N ALA A 51 12.44 15.52 5.60
CA ALA A 51 12.88 15.23 6.97
C ALA A 51 14.03 14.23 7.07
N VAL A 52 14.29 13.45 6.02
CA VAL A 52 15.34 12.42 6.02
C VAL A 52 16.19 12.53 4.77
N GLU A 53 17.50 12.69 4.99
CA GLU A 53 18.48 12.72 3.91
C GLU A 53 18.74 11.29 3.38
N ILE A 54 18.67 11.14 2.06
CA ILE A 54 19.10 9.94 1.34
C ILE A 54 20.58 10.11 1.02
N THR A 55 21.44 9.26 1.58
CA THR A 55 22.90 9.39 1.50
C THR A 55 23.50 8.25 0.67
N GLU A 56 24.80 8.32 0.35
CA GLU A 56 25.53 7.23 -0.32
C GLU A 56 25.52 5.90 0.44
N ARG A 57 25.20 5.92 1.74
CA ARG A 57 25.00 4.70 2.54
C ARG A 57 23.64 4.08 2.32
N THR A 58 22.68 4.82 1.79
CA THR A 58 21.34 4.31 1.49
C THR A 58 21.42 3.29 0.36
N LYS A 59 20.92 2.07 0.58
CA LYS A 59 20.88 1.00 -0.42
C LYS A 59 19.48 0.75 -0.97
N VAL A 60 18.47 1.01 -0.15
CA VAL A 60 17.08 0.81 -0.52
C VAL A 60 16.24 1.94 0.05
N VAL A 61 15.31 2.44 -0.75
CA VAL A 61 14.19 3.28 -0.32
C VAL A 61 12.91 2.51 -0.65
N ALA A 62 12.15 2.12 0.36
CA ALA A 62 10.91 1.36 0.19
C ALA A 62 9.72 2.17 0.70
N VAL A 63 8.76 2.50 -0.17
CA VAL A 63 7.64 3.37 0.18
C VAL A 63 6.32 2.84 -0.38
N THR A 64 5.23 3.10 0.34
CA THR A 64 3.89 2.91 -0.19
C THR A 64 3.56 3.98 -1.23
N HIS A 65 2.95 3.58 -2.34
CA HIS A 65 2.50 4.52 -3.38
C HIS A 65 1.25 5.30 -2.95
N ALA A 66 0.31 4.60 -2.30
CA ALA A 66 -0.87 5.22 -1.69
C ALA A 66 -1.12 4.55 -0.33
N SER A 67 -1.32 5.37 0.71
CA SER A 67 -1.54 4.86 2.05
C SER A 67 -2.91 4.18 2.17
N ASN A 68 -2.91 2.98 2.73
CA ASN A 68 -4.14 2.24 3.03
C ASN A 68 -4.89 2.77 4.26
N VAL A 69 -4.38 3.79 4.92
CA VAL A 69 -5.00 4.46 6.07
C VAL A 69 -5.39 5.89 5.71
N THR A 70 -4.43 6.74 5.38
CA THR A 70 -4.68 8.17 5.11
C THR A 70 -5.20 8.41 3.69
N GLY A 71 -5.05 7.45 2.79
CA GLY A 71 -5.31 7.62 1.37
C GLY A 71 -4.26 8.47 0.63
N ALA A 72 -3.34 9.12 1.33
CA ALA A 72 -2.33 10.00 0.72
C ALA A 72 -1.50 9.27 -0.34
N ILE A 73 -1.30 9.91 -1.50
CA ILE A 73 -0.45 9.41 -2.59
C ILE A 73 0.95 10.01 -2.42
N THR A 74 1.96 9.15 -2.45
CA THR A 74 3.37 9.53 -2.31
C THR A 74 3.90 10.11 -3.63
N ASP A 75 4.69 11.17 -3.55
CA ASP A 75 5.46 11.68 -4.69
C ASP A 75 6.65 10.72 -4.99
N VAL A 76 6.33 9.66 -5.72
CA VAL A 76 7.30 8.62 -6.10
C VAL A 76 8.39 9.16 -7.02
N ALA A 77 8.08 10.16 -7.84
CA ALA A 77 9.06 10.75 -8.77
C ALA A 77 10.21 11.41 -7.98
N THR A 78 9.89 12.20 -6.96
CA THR A 78 10.88 12.79 -6.06
C THR A 78 11.70 11.73 -5.31
N VAL A 79 11.04 10.66 -4.82
CA VAL A 79 11.75 9.55 -4.14
C VAL A 79 12.73 8.86 -5.08
N VAL A 80 12.31 8.53 -6.31
CA VAL A 80 13.15 7.86 -7.31
C VAL A 80 14.33 8.73 -7.70
N GLU A 81 14.09 10.01 -7.99
CA GLU A 81 15.17 10.94 -8.34
C GLU A 81 16.25 10.99 -7.27
N ARG A 82 15.86 11.23 -6.01
CA ARG A 82 16.82 11.32 -4.89
C ARG A 82 17.53 10.01 -4.60
N ALA A 83 16.82 8.87 -4.64
CA ALA A 83 17.41 7.56 -4.41
C ALA A 83 18.44 7.19 -5.49
N HIS A 84 18.09 7.41 -6.76
CA HIS A 84 18.98 7.08 -7.88
C HIS A 84 20.23 7.98 -7.94
N GLN A 85 20.18 9.23 -7.44
CA GLN A 85 21.36 10.10 -7.34
C GLN A 85 22.48 9.48 -6.51
N VAL A 86 22.15 8.65 -5.52
CA VAL A 86 23.12 7.96 -4.66
C VAL A 86 23.25 6.46 -4.99
N GLY A 87 22.57 5.98 -6.04
CA GLY A 87 22.58 4.57 -6.45
C GLY A 87 21.75 3.63 -5.57
N ALA A 88 20.84 4.16 -4.76
CA ALA A 88 19.89 3.37 -3.98
C ALA A 88 18.75 2.82 -4.85
N LEU A 89 18.26 1.61 -4.53
CA LEU A 89 17.11 0.99 -5.20
C LEU A 89 15.80 1.51 -4.60
N VAL A 90 14.78 1.67 -5.44
CA VAL A 90 13.42 2.02 -5.02
C VAL A 90 12.50 0.83 -5.11
N VAL A 91 11.86 0.48 -3.99
CA VAL A 91 10.83 -0.57 -3.87
C VAL A 91 9.49 0.09 -3.56
N LEU A 92 8.51 -0.13 -4.41
CA LEU A 92 7.19 0.48 -4.29
C LEU A 92 6.15 -0.55 -3.82
N ASP A 93 5.50 -0.29 -2.70
CA ASP A 93 4.24 -0.98 -2.37
C ASP A 93 3.10 -0.31 -3.16
N ALA A 94 2.66 -0.98 -4.21
CA ALA A 94 1.62 -0.50 -5.12
C ALA A 94 0.26 -1.16 -4.87
N CYS A 95 0.05 -1.77 -3.68
CA CYS A 95 -1.17 -2.50 -3.35
C CYS A 95 -2.43 -1.62 -3.34
N GLN A 96 -2.28 -0.32 -3.07
CA GLN A 96 -3.39 0.65 -3.04
C GLN A 96 -3.37 1.62 -4.22
N SER A 97 -2.51 1.40 -5.20
CA SER A 97 -2.45 2.25 -6.40
C SER A 97 -2.84 1.51 -7.67
N VAL A 98 -2.28 0.32 -7.90
CA VAL A 98 -2.58 -0.46 -9.11
C VAL A 98 -4.08 -0.77 -9.28
N PRO A 99 -4.85 -1.09 -8.23
CA PRO A 99 -6.29 -1.31 -8.38
C PRO A 99 -7.09 -0.04 -8.71
N HIS A 100 -6.60 1.14 -8.33
CA HIS A 100 -7.40 2.35 -8.16
C HIS A 100 -7.04 3.48 -9.13
N MET A 101 -5.85 3.46 -9.73
CA MET A 101 -5.40 4.53 -10.63
C MET A 101 -4.46 4.01 -11.72
N PRO A 102 -4.26 4.75 -12.82
CA PRO A 102 -3.25 4.40 -13.82
C PRO A 102 -1.85 4.38 -13.21
N VAL A 103 -1.13 3.26 -13.35
CA VAL A 103 0.24 3.11 -12.86
C VAL A 103 1.14 2.55 -13.95
N ASN A 104 2.27 3.21 -14.20
CA ASN A 104 3.31 2.73 -15.09
C ASN A 104 4.66 2.71 -14.37
N PHE A 105 5.07 1.53 -13.91
CA PHE A 105 6.31 1.36 -13.15
C PHE A 105 7.56 1.77 -13.90
N THR A 106 7.59 1.58 -15.24
CA THR A 106 8.71 2.00 -16.07
C THR A 106 8.80 3.52 -16.14
N ALA A 107 7.67 4.20 -16.31
CA ALA A 107 7.63 5.67 -16.34
C ALA A 107 7.95 6.27 -14.97
N LEU A 108 7.50 5.63 -13.88
CA LEU A 108 7.85 6.03 -12.51
C LEU A 108 9.33 5.82 -12.20
N GLY A 109 10.02 4.93 -12.94
CA GLY A 109 11.44 4.67 -12.75
C GLY A 109 11.78 3.80 -11.54
N VAL A 110 10.80 3.18 -10.88
CA VAL A 110 11.02 2.30 -9.74
C VAL A 110 11.78 1.03 -10.13
N ASP A 111 12.56 0.48 -9.21
CA ASP A 111 13.35 -0.73 -9.44
C ASP A 111 12.55 -2.00 -9.19
N PHE A 112 11.69 -1.95 -8.17
CA PHE A 112 10.73 -3.00 -7.84
C PHE A 112 9.38 -2.39 -7.48
N ALA A 113 8.31 -3.13 -7.76
CA ALA A 113 6.98 -2.83 -7.26
C ALA A 113 6.22 -4.11 -6.94
N ALA A 114 5.39 -4.11 -5.90
CA ALA A 114 4.57 -5.24 -5.54
C ALA A 114 3.10 -4.84 -5.37
N PHE A 115 2.19 -5.71 -5.79
CA PHE A 115 0.76 -5.53 -5.54
C PHE A 115 0.02 -6.86 -5.41
N SER A 116 -1.15 -6.83 -4.76
CA SER A 116 -1.97 -8.00 -4.45
C SER A 116 -3.18 -8.08 -5.36
N GLY A 117 -3.41 -9.26 -5.98
CA GLY A 117 -4.53 -9.46 -6.90
C GLY A 117 -5.90 -9.29 -6.24
N HIS A 118 -6.08 -9.73 -4.97
CA HIS A 118 -7.37 -9.64 -4.29
C HIS A 118 -7.87 -8.20 -4.06
N LYS A 119 -7.01 -7.18 -4.20
CA LYS A 119 -7.39 -5.78 -4.13
C LYS A 119 -7.81 -5.21 -5.49
N MET A 120 -7.59 -5.94 -6.58
CA MET A 120 -7.96 -5.56 -7.94
C MET A 120 -8.94 -6.56 -8.58
N LEU A 121 -9.92 -7.03 -7.81
CA LEU A 121 -11.01 -7.94 -8.22
C LEU A 121 -10.55 -9.37 -8.58
N ALA A 122 -9.29 -9.71 -8.39
CA ALA A 122 -8.77 -11.05 -8.64
C ALA A 122 -9.00 -11.98 -7.43
N PRO A 123 -8.90 -13.31 -7.61
CA PRO A 123 -8.96 -14.26 -6.51
C PRO A 123 -7.85 -14.02 -5.48
N SER A 124 -8.11 -14.41 -4.23
CA SER A 124 -7.09 -14.41 -3.17
C SER A 124 -5.95 -15.38 -3.49
N GLY A 125 -4.73 -15.09 -2.98
CA GLY A 125 -3.58 -15.99 -3.07
C GLY A 125 -2.69 -15.74 -4.30
N VAL A 126 -2.90 -14.68 -5.04
CA VAL A 126 -2.04 -14.23 -6.14
C VAL A 126 -1.65 -12.77 -5.96
N GLY A 127 -0.43 -12.45 -6.32
CA GLY A 127 0.11 -11.09 -6.40
C GLY A 127 1.24 -11.03 -7.42
N VAL A 128 1.73 -9.85 -7.67
CA VAL A 128 2.77 -9.61 -8.67
C VAL A 128 3.93 -8.84 -8.05
N LEU A 129 5.15 -9.27 -8.36
CA LEU A 129 6.36 -8.51 -8.17
C LEU A 129 6.89 -8.07 -9.54
N TYR A 130 6.88 -6.78 -9.79
CA TYR A 130 7.63 -6.16 -10.86
C TYR A 130 9.07 -5.96 -10.43
N GLY A 131 10.02 -6.18 -11.33
CA GLY A 131 11.42 -5.82 -11.12
C GLY A 131 12.10 -5.50 -12.44
N ARG A 132 13.02 -4.52 -12.44
CA ARG A 132 13.82 -4.18 -13.62
C ARG A 132 14.65 -5.40 -14.04
N ALA A 133 14.56 -5.77 -15.31
CA ALA A 133 15.16 -7.00 -15.83
C ALA A 133 16.65 -7.15 -15.50
N GLN A 134 17.42 -6.06 -15.55
CA GLN A 134 18.85 -6.05 -15.24
C GLN A 134 19.13 -6.39 -13.77
N ILE A 135 18.29 -5.93 -12.86
CA ILE A 135 18.42 -6.20 -11.42
C ILE A 135 18.02 -7.65 -11.14
N LEU A 136 16.88 -8.10 -11.67
CA LEU A 136 16.43 -9.48 -11.54
C LEU A 136 17.48 -10.47 -12.08
N GLN A 137 18.14 -10.14 -13.18
CA GLN A 137 19.23 -10.94 -13.76
C GLN A 137 20.42 -11.12 -12.79
N ALA A 138 20.75 -10.06 -12.04
CA ALA A 138 21.90 -10.03 -11.12
C ALA A 138 21.61 -10.65 -9.76
N LEU A 139 20.35 -10.75 -9.35
CA LEU A 139 19.97 -11.29 -8.05
C LEU A 139 19.86 -12.82 -8.05
N PRO A 140 20.16 -13.47 -6.91
CA PRO A 140 19.91 -14.90 -6.74
C PRO A 140 18.38 -15.18 -6.63
N PRO A 141 17.95 -16.44 -6.76
CA PRO A 141 16.59 -16.84 -6.48
C PRO A 141 16.23 -16.56 -5.01
N PHE A 142 14.97 -16.25 -4.74
CA PHE A 142 14.44 -16.06 -3.39
C PHE A 142 13.94 -17.40 -2.79
N LEU A 143 13.10 -18.11 -3.53
CA LEU A 143 12.67 -19.48 -3.22
C LEU A 143 13.34 -20.45 -4.18
N THR A 144 13.59 -21.66 -3.73
CA THR A 144 14.18 -22.72 -4.54
C THR A 144 13.28 -23.95 -4.58
N GLY A 145 13.31 -24.67 -5.71
CA GLY A 145 12.49 -25.86 -5.94
C GLY A 145 12.54 -26.32 -7.38
N GLY A 146 11.54 -27.03 -7.83
CA GLY A 146 11.36 -27.38 -9.25
C GLY A 146 10.97 -26.19 -10.11
N SER A 147 11.00 -26.34 -11.40
CA SER A 147 10.61 -25.37 -12.46
C SER A 147 11.52 -24.15 -12.62
N MET A 148 12.26 -23.74 -11.61
CA MET A 148 13.09 -22.53 -11.57
C MET A 148 14.58 -22.80 -11.82
N ILE A 149 14.92 -24.03 -12.14
CA ILE A 149 16.29 -24.51 -12.36
C ILE A 149 16.54 -24.75 -13.86
N GLU A 150 17.81 -24.72 -14.23
CA GLU A 150 18.30 -25.12 -15.57
C GLU A 150 18.95 -26.51 -15.52
N HIS A 151 19.93 -26.68 -14.63
CA HIS A 151 20.59 -27.96 -14.38
C HIS A 151 20.76 -28.20 -12.88
N VAL A 152 20.59 -29.46 -12.46
CA VAL A 152 20.81 -29.91 -11.08
C VAL A 152 21.66 -31.17 -11.07
N THR A 153 22.72 -31.14 -10.28
CA THR A 153 23.48 -32.32 -9.87
C THR A 153 23.49 -32.43 -8.37
N MET A 154 24.09 -33.50 -7.82
CA MET A 154 24.22 -33.61 -6.35
C MET A 154 25.10 -32.50 -5.75
N GLU A 155 26.03 -31.96 -6.53
CA GLU A 155 27.02 -30.97 -6.07
C GLU A 155 26.66 -29.53 -6.45
N LYS A 156 25.82 -29.33 -7.49
CA LYS A 156 25.59 -27.98 -8.04
C LYS A 156 24.23 -27.81 -8.72
N THR A 157 23.69 -26.63 -8.59
CA THR A 157 22.48 -26.17 -9.30
C THR A 157 22.78 -24.90 -10.11
N THR A 158 22.28 -24.84 -11.36
CA THR A 158 22.15 -23.60 -12.12
C THR A 158 20.67 -23.26 -12.29
N TYR A 159 20.39 -21.96 -12.35
CA TYR A 159 19.03 -21.44 -12.31
C TYR A 159 18.60 -20.88 -13.66
N ALA A 160 17.33 -21.04 -13.99
CA ALA A 160 16.72 -20.44 -15.15
C ALA A 160 16.87 -18.90 -15.14
N PRO A 161 16.78 -18.24 -16.29
CA PRO A 161 16.73 -16.79 -16.32
C PRO A 161 15.42 -16.25 -15.67
N PRO A 162 15.37 -14.98 -15.24
CA PRO A 162 14.10 -14.34 -14.88
C PRO A 162 13.11 -14.35 -16.06
N PRO A 163 11.80 -14.46 -15.84
CA PRO A 163 11.12 -14.50 -14.53
C PRO A 163 11.12 -15.88 -13.87
N GLN A 164 11.39 -16.98 -14.60
CA GLN A 164 11.28 -18.37 -14.12
C GLN A 164 12.11 -18.63 -12.86
N ARG A 165 13.29 -17.99 -12.74
CA ARG A 165 14.15 -18.09 -11.55
C ARG A 165 13.42 -17.80 -10.24
N TYR A 166 12.37 -16.98 -10.28
CA TYR A 166 11.61 -16.55 -9.11
C TYR A 166 10.28 -17.28 -8.93
N GLU A 167 9.98 -18.24 -9.83
CA GLU A 167 8.74 -19.01 -9.86
C GLU A 167 9.00 -20.48 -9.45
N ALA A 168 9.25 -20.71 -8.15
CA ALA A 168 9.56 -22.04 -7.65
C ALA A 168 8.32 -22.92 -7.52
N GLY A 169 8.36 -24.14 -8.08
CA GLY A 169 7.29 -25.12 -8.00
C GLY A 169 6.20 -24.92 -9.04
N VAL A 170 5.03 -25.51 -8.79
CA VAL A 170 3.84 -25.34 -9.63
C VAL A 170 3.19 -23.99 -9.31
N PRO A 171 2.99 -23.12 -10.30
CA PRO A 171 2.36 -21.82 -10.05
C PRO A 171 0.88 -21.97 -9.65
N ASN A 172 0.36 -20.94 -9.02
CA ASN A 172 -1.05 -20.85 -8.59
C ASN A 172 -1.98 -20.56 -9.79
N MET A 173 -2.08 -21.54 -10.71
CA MET A 173 -2.64 -21.38 -12.05
C MET A 173 -4.05 -20.79 -12.07
N SER A 174 -4.95 -21.30 -11.23
CA SER A 174 -6.35 -20.82 -11.20
C SER A 174 -6.43 -19.33 -10.81
N GLN A 175 -5.62 -18.93 -9.85
CA GLN A 175 -5.59 -17.55 -9.39
C GLN A 175 -4.92 -16.62 -10.40
N VAL A 176 -3.90 -17.11 -11.11
CA VAL A 176 -3.24 -16.35 -12.19
C VAL A 176 -4.22 -16.11 -13.35
N VAL A 177 -4.99 -17.13 -13.75
CA VAL A 177 -6.05 -16.97 -14.77
C VAL A 177 -7.10 -15.96 -14.30
N GLY A 178 -7.53 -16.06 -13.03
CA GLY A 178 -8.45 -15.10 -12.45
C GLY A 178 -7.90 -13.67 -12.38
N LEU A 179 -6.60 -13.51 -12.11
CA LEU A 179 -5.93 -12.21 -12.17
C LEU A 179 -5.94 -11.65 -13.60
N GLY A 180 -5.67 -12.48 -14.60
CA GLY A 180 -5.76 -12.09 -16.01
C GLY A 180 -7.14 -11.55 -16.37
N ALA A 181 -8.22 -12.27 -15.99
CA ALA A 181 -9.58 -11.82 -16.19
C ALA A 181 -9.92 -10.49 -15.48
N ALA A 182 -9.38 -10.29 -14.26
CA ALA A 182 -9.55 -9.04 -13.53
C ALA A 182 -8.84 -7.86 -14.23
N VAL A 183 -7.64 -8.10 -14.77
CA VAL A 183 -6.90 -7.09 -15.56
C VAL A 183 -7.70 -6.72 -16.81
N GLU A 184 -8.18 -7.70 -17.58
CA GLU A 184 -9.00 -7.47 -18.77
C GLU A 184 -10.27 -6.68 -18.45
N TYR A 185 -10.92 -6.99 -17.33
CA TYR A 185 -12.11 -6.28 -16.88
C TYR A 185 -11.81 -4.82 -16.55
N LEU A 186 -10.79 -4.54 -15.73
CA LEU A 186 -10.39 -3.18 -15.37
C LEU A 186 -9.92 -2.38 -16.60
N ASP A 187 -9.18 -3.02 -17.49
CA ASP A 187 -8.74 -2.40 -18.74
C ASP A 187 -9.93 -2.03 -19.65
N SER A 188 -10.98 -2.87 -19.67
CA SER A 188 -12.22 -2.57 -20.41
C SER A 188 -13.00 -1.37 -19.87
N LEU A 189 -12.88 -1.07 -18.57
CA LEU A 189 -13.44 0.13 -17.96
C LEU A 189 -12.56 1.37 -18.24
N GLY A 190 -11.25 1.15 -18.36
CA GLY A 190 -10.22 2.18 -18.45
C GLY A 190 -9.85 2.72 -17.07
N MET A 191 -8.56 2.59 -16.70
CA MET A 191 -8.09 2.99 -15.36
C MET A 191 -8.24 4.49 -15.07
N ASP A 192 -8.25 5.35 -16.09
CA ASP A 192 -8.56 6.78 -15.93
C ASP A 192 -10.02 6.99 -15.48
N ASN A 193 -10.95 6.20 -16.02
CA ASN A 193 -12.36 6.25 -15.61
C ASN A 193 -12.55 5.69 -14.20
N VAL A 194 -11.84 4.61 -13.85
CA VAL A 194 -11.84 4.05 -12.48
C VAL A 194 -11.38 5.13 -11.49
N PHE A 195 -10.27 5.78 -11.78
CA PHE A 195 -9.73 6.83 -10.91
C PHE A 195 -10.68 8.03 -10.82
N ALA A 196 -11.24 8.49 -11.93
CA ALA A 196 -12.19 9.62 -11.95
C ALA A 196 -13.44 9.32 -11.11
N HIS A 197 -14.02 8.13 -11.23
CA HIS A 197 -15.16 7.69 -10.42
C HIS A 197 -14.83 7.66 -8.92
N GLU A 198 -13.69 7.10 -8.56
CA GLU A 198 -13.27 7.07 -7.16
C GLU A 198 -12.96 8.45 -6.60
N GLN A 199 -12.42 9.37 -7.42
CA GLN A 199 -12.20 10.76 -7.01
C GLN A 199 -13.52 11.49 -6.77
N GLU A 200 -14.56 11.26 -7.58
CA GLU A 200 -15.91 11.81 -7.37
C GLU A 200 -16.48 11.36 -6.02
N ILE A 201 -16.50 10.04 -5.77
CA ILE A 201 -17.00 9.47 -4.50
C ILE A 201 -16.18 9.96 -3.32
N THR A 202 -14.84 9.97 -3.44
CA THR A 202 -13.94 10.42 -2.37
C THR A 202 -14.17 11.88 -2.04
N SER A 203 -14.29 12.74 -3.04
CA SER A 203 -14.58 14.16 -2.84
C SER A 203 -15.89 14.38 -2.10
N TYR A 204 -16.93 13.67 -2.52
CA TYR A 204 -18.24 13.74 -1.87
C TYR A 204 -18.18 13.22 -0.43
N ALA A 205 -17.56 12.07 -0.20
CA ALA A 205 -17.42 11.49 1.13
C ALA A 205 -16.63 12.39 2.10
N LEU A 206 -15.53 12.99 1.64
CA LEU A 206 -14.76 13.95 2.44
C LEU A 206 -15.59 15.18 2.82
N GLN A 207 -16.37 15.69 1.87
CA GLN A 207 -17.25 16.84 2.10
C GLN A 207 -18.35 16.51 3.12
N GLU A 208 -19.02 15.36 2.98
CA GLU A 208 -20.13 14.99 3.86
C GLU A 208 -19.65 14.59 5.27
N LEU A 209 -18.57 13.79 5.37
CA LEU A 209 -17.96 13.46 6.65
C LEU A 209 -17.40 14.68 7.38
N GLY A 210 -16.84 15.66 6.65
CA GLY A 210 -16.33 16.90 7.22
C GLY A 210 -17.40 17.82 7.82
N LYS A 211 -18.68 17.60 7.52
CA LYS A 211 -19.81 18.35 8.13
C LYS A 211 -20.22 17.79 9.51
N LEU A 212 -19.81 16.56 9.81
CA LEU A 212 -20.20 15.87 11.05
C LEU A 212 -19.36 16.37 12.22
N THR A 213 -19.99 16.96 13.22
CA THR A 213 -19.32 17.39 14.44
C THR A 213 -18.69 16.21 15.17
N GLY A 214 -17.44 16.34 15.65
CA GLY A 214 -16.74 15.28 16.38
C GLY A 214 -16.24 14.13 15.52
N VAL A 215 -16.37 14.21 14.17
CA VAL A 215 -15.74 13.27 13.24
C VAL A 215 -14.43 13.86 12.75
N HIS A 216 -13.34 13.11 12.90
CA HIS A 216 -12.00 13.54 12.49
C HIS A 216 -11.44 12.59 11.42
N ILE A 217 -11.20 13.13 10.23
CA ILE A 217 -10.58 12.39 9.12
C ILE A 217 -9.08 12.29 9.38
N VAL A 218 -8.52 11.07 9.26
CA VAL A 218 -7.08 10.82 9.39
C VAL A 218 -6.47 10.81 7.99
N GLY A 219 -5.73 11.86 7.68
CA GLY A 219 -5.13 12.08 6.37
C GLY A 219 -5.67 13.32 5.63
N PRO A 220 -5.33 13.49 4.34
CA PRO A 220 -5.74 14.65 3.58
C PRO A 220 -7.27 14.78 3.52
N THR A 221 -7.78 15.99 3.76
CA THR A 221 -9.21 16.29 3.76
C THR A 221 -9.73 16.78 2.40
N THR A 222 -8.83 16.82 1.41
CA THR A 222 -9.15 17.18 0.02
C THR A 222 -8.82 16.03 -0.93
N PRO A 223 -9.47 15.91 -2.10
CA PRO A 223 -9.29 14.78 -3.00
C PRO A 223 -7.95 14.80 -3.75
N GLU A 224 -7.21 15.92 -3.76
CA GLU A 224 -5.95 16.05 -4.49
C GLU A 224 -4.87 15.17 -3.92
N ASN A 225 -4.22 14.38 -4.78
CA ASN A 225 -3.16 13.44 -4.41
C ASN A 225 -3.58 12.49 -3.28
N ARG A 226 -4.78 11.92 -3.42
CA ARG A 226 -5.30 10.92 -2.50
C ARG A 226 -6.14 9.86 -3.22
N GLY A 227 -6.12 8.63 -2.67
CA GLY A 227 -7.01 7.53 -3.06
C GLY A 227 -8.29 7.48 -2.22
N SER A 228 -9.12 6.47 -2.48
CA SER A 228 -10.50 6.31 -2.00
C SER A 228 -10.64 5.75 -0.58
N ALA A 229 -9.55 5.42 0.11
CA ALA A 229 -9.59 4.97 1.50
C ALA A 229 -9.70 6.15 2.46
N ILE A 230 -10.75 6.22 3.27
CA ILE A 230 -10.99 7.28 4.24
C ILE A 230 -11.05 6.68 5.64
N SER A 231 -10.02 6.94 6.45
CA SER A 231 -10.00 6.58 7.87
C SER A 231 -10.45 7.76 8.70
N PHE A 232 -11.23 7.48 9.75
CA PHE A 232 -11.76 8.51 10.64
C PHE A 232 -11.90 7.99 12.08
N THR A 233 -12.00 8.92 13.02
CA THR A 233 -12.38 8.70 14.42
C THR A 233 -13.62 9.51 14.73
N ILE A 234 -14.31 9.14 15.81
CA ILE A 234 -15.43 9.91 16.37
C ILE A 234 -15.10 10.19 17.84
N ASP A 235 -15.23 11.43 18.29
CA ASP A 235 -14.97 11.83 19.67
C ASP A 235 -15.73 10.94 20.65
N GLY A 236 -15.01 10.39 21.64
CA GLY A 236 -15.58 9.60 22.72
C GLY A 236 -16.07 8.20 22.34
N ILE A 237 -15.93 7.76 21.07
CA ILE A 237 -16.41 6.45 20.63
C ILE A 237 -15.23 5.63 20.09
N HIS A 238 -15.08 4.41 20.61
CA HIS A 238 -14.04 3.51 20.13
C HIS A 238 -14.35 2.98 18.73
N SER A 239 -13.33 2.83 17.89
CA SER A 239 -13.49 2.40 16.47
C SER A 239 -14.22 1.07 16.32
N HIS A 240 -14.04 0.11 17.24
CA HIS A 240 -14.75 -1.18 17.21
C HIS A 240 -16.25 -1.02 17.44
N ASP A 241 -16.67 -0.12 18.35
CA ASP A 241 -18.08 0.14 18.61
C ASP A 241 -18.75 0.79 17.39
N ILE A 242 -18.02 1.72 16.73
CA ILE A 242 -18.47 2.32 15.47
C ILE A 242 -18.67 1.23 14.40
N GLY A 243 -17.66 0.35 14.25
CA GLY A 243 -17.72 -0.72 13.26
C GLY A 243 -18.86 -1.70 13.53
N GLN A 244 -19.07 -2.12 14.75
CA GLN A 244 -20.14 -3.03 15.12
C GLN A 244 -21.53 -2.42 14.84
N PHE A 245 -21.73 -1.17 15.23
CA PHE A 245 -23.01 -0.48 15.01
C PHE A 245 -23.32 -0.31 13.50
N LEU A 246 -22.29 0.05 12.70
CA LEU A 246 -22.45 0.20 11.26
C LEU A 246 -22.70 -1.16 10.58
N ASP A 247 -22.08 -2.24 11.05
CA ASP A 247 -22.30 -3.60 10.55
C ASP A 247 -23.75 -4.07 10.78
N ASP A 248 -24.30 -3.78 11.97
CA ASP A 248 -25.71 -4.07 12.30
C ASP A 248 -26.68 -3.32 11.36
N ASP A 249 -26.26 -2.17 10.82
CA ASP A 249 -26.98 -1.38 9.80
C ASP A 249 -26.68 -1.82 8.36
N GLY A 250 -25.86 -2.86 8.15
CA GLY A 250 -25.44 -3.35 6.85
C GLY A 250 -24.44 -2.44 6.13
N ILE A 251 -23.65 -1.66 6.88
CA ILE A 251 -22.61 -0.77 6.37
C ILE A 251 -21.25 -1.37 6.72
N ALA A 252 -20.58 -1.97 5.74
CA ALA A 252 -19.30 -2.63 5.92
C ALA A 252 -18.14 -1.61 6.00
N VAL A 253 -17.49 -1.54 7.15
CA VAL A 253 -16.26 -0.77 7.38
C VAL A 253 -15.19 -1.66 8.00
N ARG A 254 -13.95 -1.21 7.95
CA ARG A 254 -12.86 -1.88 8.68
C ARG A 254 -12.44 -1.05 9.88
N VAL A 255 -12.08 -1.72 10.98
CA VAL A 255 -11.65 -1.08 12.23
C VAL A 255 -10.27 -1.54 12.67
N GLY A 256 -9.57 -0.72 13.46
CA GLY A 256 -8.26 -1.01 14.03
C GLY A 256 -7.10 -0.29 13.37
N HIS A 257 -5.89 -0.88 13.40
CA HIS A 257 -4.66 -0.25 12.89
C HIS A 257 -4.45 -0.42 11.38
N HIS A 258 -5.31 -1.17 10.67
CA HIS A 258 -5.21 -1.45 9.23
C HIS A 258 -3.83 -1.98 8.79
N CYS A 259 -3.13 -2.70 9.68
CA CYS A 259 -1.75 -3.16 9.51
C CYS A 259 -0.73 -2.01 9.29
N ALA A 260 -0.95 -0.85 9.91
CA ALA A 260 -0.08 0.32 9.90
C ALA A 260 -0.06 0.95 11.31
N GLU A 261 0.36 0.19 12.31
CA GLU A 261 0.38 0.61 13.71
C GLU A 261 1.29 1.83 13.97
N PRO A 262 2.50 1.95 13.37
CA PRO A 262 3.33 3.15 13.55
C PRO A 262 2.63 4.44 13.13
N LEU A 263 1.86 4.44 12.03
CA LEU A 263 1.06 5.57 11.59
C LEU A 263 0.01 5.97 12.67
N HIS A 264 -0.68 5.00 13.26
CA HIS A 264 -1.65 5.28 14.32
C HIS A 264 -0.96 5.82 15.58
N THR A 265 0.22 5.29 15.92
CA THR A 265 1.04 5.79 17.03
C THR A 265 1.47 7.25 16.80
N HIS A 266 1.87 7.60 15.57
CA HIS A 266 2.21 8.97 15.19
C HIS A 266 1.08 9.96 15.51
N PHE A 267 -0.17 9.61 15.15
CA PHE A 267 -1.35 10.43 15.44
C PHE A 267 -1.91 10.27 16.86
N GLY A 268 -1.30 9.45 17.71
CA GLY A 268 -1.80 9.18 19.07
C GLY A 268 -3.12 8.41 19.08
N LEU A 269 -3.42 7.63 18.07
CA LEU A 269 -4.68 6.91 17.89
C LEU A 269 -4.55 5.43 18.26
N SER A 270 -5.51 4.91 18.99
CA SER A 270 -5.62 3.47 19.30
C SER A 270 -6.18 2.63 18.15
N GLY A 271 -6.63 3.28 17.09
CA GLY A 271 -7.22 2.69 15.90
C GLY A 271 -8.19 3.66 15.22
N THR A 272 -8.58 3.33 14.00
CA THR A 272 -9.55 4.11 13.22
C THR A 272 -10.64 3.21 12.64
N THR A 273 -11.76 3.82 12.25
CA THR A 273 -12.74 3.22 11.35
C THR A 273 -12.42 3.67 9.93
N ARG A 274 -12.36 2.74 8.97
CA ARG A 274 -12.03 3.04 7.58
C ARG A 274 -13.17 2.63 6.65
N ALA A 275 -13.69 3.60 5.90
CA ALA A 275 -14.47 3.37 4.71
C ALA A 275 -13.53 3.27 3.49
N SER A 276 -13.76 2.30 2.62
CA SER A 276 -12.98 2.10 1.39
C SER A 276 -13.95 1.99 0.23
N PHE A 277 -13.80 2.87 -0.75
CA PHE A 277 -14.65 2.90 -1.93
C PHE A 277 -13.93 2.30 -3.14
N TYR A 278 -14.69 1.73 -4.06
CA TYR A 278 -14.18 1.16 -5.30
C TYR A 278 -15.20 1.33 -6.44
N ILE A 279 -14.91 0.75 -7.60
CA ILE A 279 -15.70 0.91 -8.85
C ILE A 279 -17.20 0.60 -8.73
N TYR A 280 -17.61 -0.13 -7.72
CA TYR A 280 -19.00 -0.54 -7.50
C TYR A 280 -19.76 0.31 -6.49
N ASN A 281 -19.09 1.25 -5.82
CA ASN A 281 -19.74 2.12 -4.83
C ASN A 281 -20.43 3.32 -5.51
N THR A 282 -21.43 3.86 -4.84
CA THR A 282 -22.26 4.97 -5.29
C THR A 282 -22.29 6.11 -4.28
N LEU A 283 -22.73 7.29 -4.69
CA LEU A 283 -22.92 8.44 -3.79
C LEU A 283 -23.99 8.15 -2.71
N ASP A 284 -25.05 7.42 -3.06
CA ASP A 284 -26.10 7.01 -2.10
C ASP A 284 -25.53 6.14 -0.96
N GLU A 285 -24.49 5.36 -1.22
CA GLU A 285 -23.82 4.57 -0.18
C GLU A 285 -22.98 5.45 0.75
N VAL A 286 -22.46 6.57 0.25
CA VAL A 286 -21.83 7.60 1.10
C VAL A 286 -22.87 8.24 2.02
N ASP A 287 -24.07 8.58 1.50
CA ASP A 287 -25.16 9.14 2.31
C ASP A 287 -25.58 8.15 3.41
N ARG A 288 -25.69 6.86 3.09
CA ARG A 288 -25.98 5.82 4.08
C ARG A 288 -24.90 5.72 5.16
N LEU A 289 -23.61 5.85 4.80
CA LEU A 289 -22.52 5.88 5.77
C LEU A 289 -22.64 7.08 6.71
N VAL A 290 -22.90 8.28 6.18
CA VAL A 290 -23.08 9.54 6.94
C VAL A 290 -24.26 9.42 7.89
N ASP A 291 -25.39 8.92 7.42
CA ASP A 291 -26.58 8.65 8.25
C ASP A 291 -26.28 7.61 9.35
N GLY A 292 -25.54 6.54 9.02
CA GLY A 292 -25.10 5.53 9.96
C GLY A 292 -24.24 6.15 11.07
N ILE A 293 -23.23 6.95 10.71
CA ILE A 293 -22.36 7.66 11.67
C ILE A 293 -23.21 8.59 12.56
N THR A 294 -24.16 9.31 12.01
CA THR A 294 -25.07 10.17 12.79
C THR A 294 -25.88 9.37 13.80
N ARG A 295 -26.36 8.16 13.42
CA ARG A 295 -27.06 7.26 14.37
C ARG A 295 -26.12 6.75 15.46
N VAL A 296 -24.87 6.37 15.12
CA VAL A 296 -23.83 6.01 16.09
C VAL A 296 -23.66 7.14 17.12
N GLN A 297 -23.45 8.36 16.67
CA GLN A 297 -23.26 9.52 17.55
C GLN A 297 -24.44 9.77 18.48
N LYS A 298 -25.67 9.66 18.00
CA LYS A 298 -26.88 9.76 18.82
C LYS A 298 -27.00 8.64 19.85
N PHE A 299 -26.70 7.41 19.44
CA PHE A 299 -26.75 6.24 20.34
C PHE A 299 -25.78 6.38 21.52
N PHE A 300 -24.57 6.86 21.27
CA PHE A 300 -23.56 7.08 22.31
C PHE A 300 -23.70 8.45 23.03
N GLY A 301 -24.65 9.29 22.61
CA GLY A 301 -24.93 10.56 23.26
C GLY A 301 -23.83 11.61 23.11
N VAL A 302 -23.11 11.61 21.98
CA VAL A 302 -22.07 12.59 21.70
C VAL A 302 -22.58 13.77 20.85
N ILE A 303 -23.79 13.67 20.31
CA ILE A 303 -24.57 14.77 19.68
C ILE A 303 -26.03 14.72 20.14
#